data_73e12b1244a614b2d25de3964d6982cd
#
_entry.id   73e12b1244a614b2d25de3964d6982cd
#
_cell.length_a   1.000
_cell.length_b   1.000
_cell.length_c   1.000
_cell.angle_alpha   90.00
_cell.angle_beta   90.00
_cell.angle_gamma   90.00
#
_symmetry.space_group_name_H-M   'P 1'
#
loop_
_entity.id
_entity.type
_entity.pdbx_description
1 polymer ?
#
loop_
_entity_poly.entity_id
_entity_poly.type
_entity_poly.pdbx_seq_one_letter_code
_entity_poly.pdbx_strand_id
1 'polypeptide(L)'
;MQPGQLAAVRLAMALYGGSVTSRLFLNVRERDHLCYYCSSSFQSFTGSMAVNSGVEHADAARAEAAVLKELKDLCDGPITDEELEDCRRGLLAGMNGLEDTLGGIETWYYMEVLRGGPVQTPDDARRALLAVTKEEVRDILRQFTLSVSCLLTREEGDENG
;
A
#
# COMPACT_ATOMS: atom_id res chain seq x y z
N MET A 1 9.97 -5.77 13.34
CA MET A 1 10.03 -4.45 12.65
C MET A 1 9.99 -3.37 13.72
N GLN A 2 10.83 -2.33 13.61
CA GLN A 2 10.81 -1.21 14.56
C GLN A 2 9.56 -0.35 14.37
N PRO A 3 9.07 0.32 15.41
CA PRO A 3 7.87 1.16 15.34
C PRO A 3 7.85 2.20 14.21
N GLY A 4 8.94 2.96 14.06
CA GLY A 4 9.08 3.94 12.97
C GLY A 4 9.06 3.31 11.58
N GLN A 5 9.67 2.13 11.43
CA GLN A 5 9.65 1.36 10.20
C GLN A 5 8.24 0.95 9.78
N LEU A 6 7.40 0.53 10.73
CA LEU A 6 6.01 0.17 10.44
C LEU A 6 5.18 1.37 9.99
N ALA A 7 5.40 2.53 10.61
CA ALA A 7 4.75 3.78 10.20
C ALA A 7 5.16 4.19 8.78
N ALA A 8 6.45 4.10 8.46
CA ALA A 8 6.95 4.38 7.11
C ALA A 8 6.39 3.40 6.06
N VAL A 9 6.29 2.10 6.39
CA VAL A 9 5.65 1.10 5.51
C VAL A 9 4.17 1.44 5.27
N ARG A 10 3.41 1.78 6.32
CA ARG A 10 2.00 2.16 6.16
C ARG A 10 1.83 3.35 5.24
N LEU A 11 2.68 4.38 5.40
CA LEU A 11 2.63 5.57 4.56
C LEU A 11 3.09 5.29 3.12
N ALA A 12 4.12 4.47 2.95
CA ALA A 12 4.58 4.01 1.64
C ALA A 12 3.49 3.25 0.87
N MET A 13 2.78 2.34 1.56
CA MET A 13 1.66 1.62 0.95
C MET A 13 0.48 2.53 0.62
N ALA A 14 0.15 3.49 1.49
CA ALA A 14 -0.91 4.46 1.23
C ALA A 14 -0.60 5.32 -0.01
N LEU A 15 0.63 5.78 -0.16
CA LEU A 15 1.10 6.54 -1.34
C LEU A 15 1.09 5.70 -2.61
N TYR A 16 1.54 4.45 -2.54
CA TYR A 16 1.67 3.61 -3.72
C TYR A 16 0.30 3.15 -4.24
N GLY A 17 -0.50 2.45 -3.43
CA GLY A 17 -1.77 1.89 -3.90
C GLY A 17 -2.81 1.66 -2.80
N GLY A 18 -2.59 2.18 -1.59
CA GLY A 18 -3.46 1.92 -0.43
C GLY A 18 -4.57 2.94 -0.20
N SER A 19 -4.73 3.93 -1.08
CA SER A 19 -5.74 4.99 -0.94
C SER A 19 -6.29 5.41 -2.31
N VAL A 20 -7.40 6.15 -2.29
CA VAL A 20 -7.98 6.77 -3.51
C VAL A 20 -7.15 7.96 -4.04
N THR A 21 -6.19 8.42 -3.28
CA THR A 21 -5.22 9.45 -3.67
C THR A 21 -3.85 8.85 -3.99
N SER A 22 -3.73 7.52 -4.02
CA SER A 22 -2.49 6.82 -4.31
C SER A 22 -2.10 6.91 -5.79
N ARG A 23 -0.81 6.71 -6.07
CA ARG A 23 -0.28 6.75 -7.43
C ARG A 23 -0.89 5.68 -8.34
N LEU A 24 -1.10 4.47 -7.84
CA LEU A 24 -1.76 3.42 -8.63
C LEU A 24 -3.20 3.80 -8.97
N PHE A 25 -3.94 4.37 -8.02
CA PHE A 25 -5.30 4.79 -8.28
C PHE A 25 -5.35 5.95 -9.29
N LEU A 26 -4.62 7.03 -9.04
CA LEU A 26 -4.70 8.23 -9.87
C LEU A 26 -4.07 8.04 -11.26
N ASN A 27 -2.96 7.32 -11.37
CA ASN A 27 -2.22 7.21 -12.62
C ASN A 27 -2.64 5.99 -13.44
N VAL A 28 -2.67 4.79 -12.84
CA VAL A 28 -2.94 3.56 -13.60
C VAL A 28 -4.43 3.39 -13.88
N ARG A 29 -5.28 3.71 -12.88
CA ARG A 29 -6.73 3.57 -13.04
C ARG A 29 -7.37 4.80 -13.68
N GLU A 30 -7.20 5.99 -13.08
CA GLU A 30 -7.96 7.17 -13.49
C GLU A 30 -7.39 7.87 -14.72
N ARG A 31 -6.08 8.02 -14.79
CA ARG A 31 -5.43 8.71 -15.93
C ARG A 31 -5.28 7.80 -17.14
N ASP A 32 -4.72 6.59 -16.93
CA ASP A 32 -4.32 5.70 -18.01
C ASP A 32 -5.43 4.69 -18.39
N HIS A 33 -6.47 4.55 -17.56
CA HIS A 33 -7.61 3.65 -17.74
C HIS A 33 -7.23 2.19 -18.01
N LEU A 34 -6.13 1.72 -17.39
CA LEU A 34 -5.58 0.38 -17.63
C LEU A 34 -6.22 -0.71 -16.77
N CYS A 35 -7.02 -0.34 -15.77
CA CYS A 35 -7.60 -1.29 -14.84
C CYS A 35 -8.91 -0.79 -14.24
N TYR A 36 -9.75 -1.71 -13.78
CA TYR A 36 -10.97 -1.42 -13.03
C TYR A 36 -10.67 -1.06 -11.58
N TYR A 37 -9.69 -1.73 -11.01
CA TYR A 37 -9.12 -1.44 -9.69
C TYR A 37 -7.64 -1.76 -9.68
N CYS A 38 -6.90 -1.05 -8.86
CA CYS A 38 -5.49 -1.32 -8.59
C CYS A 38 -5.19 -0.89 -7.15
N SER A 39 -4.67 -1.81 -6.36
CA SER A 39 -4.37 -1.55 -4.95
C SER A 39 -3.13 -2.27 -4.49
N SER A 40 -2.43 -1.70 -3.51
CA SER A 40 -1.31 -2.33 -2.83
C SER A 40 -1.63 -2.64 -1.38
N SER A 41 -1.07 -3.73 -0.87
CA SER A 41 -1.16 -4.13 0.53
C SER A 41 0.17 -4.69 1.03
N PHE A 42 0.41 -4.56 2.33
CA PHE A 42 1.61 -5.08 2.98
C PHE A 42 1.26 -6.17 3.99
N GLN A 43 1.92 -7.30 3.86
CA GLN A 43 1.81 -8.42 4.78
C GLN A 43 2.94 -8.36 5.80
N SER A 44 2.64 -7.85 6.99
CA SER A 44 3.64 -7.58 8.04
C SER A 44 4.35 -8.82 8.56
N PHE A 45 3.76 -10.01 8.44
CA PHE A 45 4.34 -11.26 8.91
C PHE A 45 5.37 -11.84 7.94
N THR A 46 5.17 -11.64 6.64
CA THR A 46 6.08 -12.13 5.59
C THR A 46 7.01 -11.05 5.07
N GLY A 47 6.73 -9.77 5.36
CA GLY A 47 7.47 -8.64 4.81
C GLY A 47 7.22 -8.44 3.31
N SER A 48 6.16 -9.02 2.76
CA SER A 48 5.86 -8.94 1.33
C SER A 48 4.82 -7.85 1.02
N MET A 49 4.99 -7.21 -0.13
CA MET A 49 3.99 -6.34 -0.72
C MET A 49 3.26 -7.07 -1.84
N ALA A 50 1.96 -6.98 -1.86
CA ALA A 50 1.13 -7.46 -2.96
C ALA A 50 0.44 -6.29 -3.65
N VAL A 51 0.43 -6.31 -4.98
CA VAL A 51 -0.41 -5.44 -5.80
C VAL A 51 -1.46 -6.30 -6.48
N ASN A 52 -2.70 -5.92 -6.35
CA ASN A 52 -3.83 -6.59 -6.98
C ASN A 52 -4.51 -5.62 -7.95
N SER A 53 -4.79 -6.10 -9.15
CA SER A 53 -5.44 -5.30 -10.19
C SER A 53 -6.40 -6.15 -11.00
N GLY A 54 -7.55 -5.58 -11.35
CA GLY A 54 -8.49 -6.16 -12.31
C GLY A 54 -8.35 -5.45 -13.63
N VAL A 55 -7.93 -6.18 -14.66
CA VAL A 55 -7.58 -5.63 -15.98
C VAL A 55 -8.28 -6.40 -17.10
N GLU A 56 -8.49 -5.75 -18.23
CA GLU A 56 -8.77 -6.49 -19.48
C GLU A 56 -7.55 -7.28 -19.91
N HIS A 57 -7.76 -8.46 -20.48
CA HIS A 57 -6.66 -9.33 -20.90
C HIS A 57 -5.67 -8.62 -21.85
N ALA A 58 -6.19 -7.82 -22.79
CA ALA A 58 -5.40 -7.06 -23.74
C ALA A 58 -4.51 -5.98 -23.08
N ASP A 59 -4.89 -5.50 -21.91
CA ASP A 59 -4.18 -4.43 -21.18
C ASP A 59 -3.26 -4.96 -20.08
N ALA A 60 -3.26 -6.26 -19.81
CA ALA A 60 -2.54 -6.85 -18.66
C ALA A 60 -1.05 -6.47 -18.62
N ALA A 61 -0.35 -6.63 -19.74
CA ALA A 61 1.08 -6.29 -19.82
C ALA A 61 1.34 -4.78 -19.64
N ARG A 62 0.45 -3.94 -20.16
CA ARG A 62 0.53 -2.48 -20.03
C ARG A 62 0.28 -2.04 -18.58
N ALA A 63 -0.70 -2.64 -17.94
CA ALA A 63 -1.02 -2.39 -16.54
C ALA A 63 0.12 -2.81 -15.61
N GLU A 64 0.71 -4.00 -15.83
CA GLU A 64 1.89 -4.44 -15.07
C GLU A 64 3.06 -3.47 -15.23
N ALA A 65 3.38 -3.07 -16.44
CA ALA A 65 4.44 -2.10 -16.72
C ALA A 65 4.17 -0.75 -16.04
N ALA A 66 2.92 -0.27 -16.05
CA ALA A 66 2.52 0.96 -15.39
C ALA A 66 2.65 0.86 -13.86
N VAL A 67 2.22 -0.25 -13.27
CA VAL A 67 2.36 -0.53 -11.82
C VAL A 67 3.83 -0.48 -11.40
N LEU A 68 4.71 -1.17 -12.12
CA LEU A 68 6.15 -1.18 -11.83
C LEU A 68 6.80 0.19 -12.04
N LYS A 69 6.34 0.94 -13.05
CA LYS A 69 6.80 2.31 -13.31
C LYS A 69 6.45 3.23 -12.14
N GLU A 70 5.23 3.18 -11.63
CA GLU A 70 4.83 4.01 -10.47
C GLU A 70 5.64 3.68 -9.22
N LEU A 71 6.00 2.42 -8.98
CA LEU A 71 6.91 2.05 -7.89
C LEU A 71 8.29 2.71 -8.08
N LYS A 72 8.84 2.60 -9.30
CA LYS A 72 10.13 3.21 -9.63
C LYS A 72 10.08 4.74 -9.50
N ASP A 73 9.03 5.37 -9.97
CA ASP A 73 8.86 6.82 -9.89
C ASP A 73 8.75 7.32 -8.43
N LEU A 74 8.16 6.53 -7.52
CA LEU A 74 8.17 6.82 -6.09
C LEU A 74 9.55 6.64 -5.46
N CYS A 75 10.34 5.66 -5.91
CA CYS A 75 11.70 5.42 -5.40
C CYS A 75 12.69 6.53 -5.83
N ASP A 76 12.59 6.99 -7.07
CA ASP A 76 13.60 7.82 -7.71
C ASP A 76 13.14 9.27 -7.96
N GLY A 77 11.83 9.47 -8.05
CA GLY A 77 11.23 10.76 -8.38
C GLY A 77 10.81 11.58 -7.16
N PRO A 78 10.18 12.74 -7.40
CA PRO A 78 9.67 13.58 -6.34
C PRO A 78 8.41 12.97 -5.70
N ILE A 79 8.36 13.01 -4.38
CA ILE A 79 7.14 12.89 -3.58
C ILE A 79 6.79 14.30 -3.11
N THR A 80 5.61 14.80 -3.47
CA THR A 80 5.19 16.14 -3.04
C THR A 80 4.79 16.14 -1.56
N ASP A 81 4.80 17.32 -0.92
CA ASP A 81 4.32 17.43 0.45
C ASP A 81 2.82 17.16 0.52
N GLU A 82 2.07 17.57 -0.49
CA GLU A 82 0.63 17.36 -0.59
C GLU A 82 0.28 15.87 -0.65
N GLU A 83 0.93 15.09 -1.53
CA GLU A 83 0.74 13.62 -1.61
C GLU A 83 1.00 12.95 -0.26
N LEU A 84 2.10 13.32 0.40
CA LEU A 84 2.47 12.73 1.68
C LEU A 84 1.45 13.07 2.77
N GLU A 85 1.03 14.33 2.86
CA GLU A 85 0.09 14.81 3.86
C GLU A 85 -1.33 14.27 3.64
N ASP A 86 -1.77 14.11 2.41
CA ASP A 86 -3.07 13.51 2.10
C ASP A 86 -3.13 12.04 2.53
N CYS A 87 -2.10 11.27 2.21
CA CYS A 87 -2.00 9.89 2.67
C CYS A 87 -1.88 9.78 4.19
N ARG A 88 -1.09 10.65 4.82
CA ARG A 88 -0.96 10.73 6.28
C ARG A 88 -2.29 11.03 6.95
N ARG A 89 -3.02 12.02 6.45
CA ARG A 89 -4.35 12.41 6.95
C ARG A 89 -5.34 11.25 6.82
N GLY A 90 -5.34 10.53 5.70
CA GLY A 90 -6.17 9.35 5.50
C GLY A 90 -5.88 8.23 6.50
N LEU A 91 -4.60 7.94 6.74
CA LEU A 91 -4.20 6.94 7.74
C LEU A 91 -4.57 7.34 9.16
N LEU A 92 -4.36 8.61 9.53
CA LEU A 92 -4.75 9.13 10.85
C LEU A 92 -6.26 9.10 11.04
N ALA A 93 -7.03 9.47 10.00
CA ALA A 93 -8.48 9.38 10.02
C ALA A 93 -8.98 7.93 10.22
N GLY A 94 -8.31 6.95 9.59
CA GLY A 94 -8.59 5.52 9.77
C GLY A 94 -8.31 5.00 11.19
N MET A 95 -7.54 5.73 11.99
CA MET A 95 -7.29 5.41 13.40
C MET A 95 -8.29 6.07 14.35
N ASN A 96 -9.15 6.97 13.85
CA ASN A 96 -10.19 7.59 14.66
C ASN A 96 -11.24 6.54 15.03
N GLY A 97 -11.73 6.59 16.26
CA GLY A 97 -12.72 5.65 16.75
C GLY A 97 -12.18 4.25 17.10
N LEU A 98 -10.88 3.98 16.88
CA LEU A 98 -10.29 2.70 17.24
C LEU A 98 -10.39 2.44 18.75
N GLU A 99 -10.24 3.48 19.56
CA GLU A 99 -10.30 3.42 21.03
C GLU A 99 -11.72 3.56 21.57
N ASP A 100 -12.72 3.83 20.73
CA ASP A 100 -14.11 3.99 21.14
C ASP A 100 -14.83 2.65 21.36
N THR A 101 -14.22 1.55 20.94
CA THR A 101 -14.80 0.21 21.07
C THR A 101 -13.82 -0.77 21.70
N LEU A 102 -14.34 -1.69 22.53
CA LEU A 102 -13.52 -2.76 23.09
C LEU A 102 -12.89 -3.63 22.01
N GLY A 103 -13.63 -3.95 20.94
CA GLY A 103 -13.13 -4.74 19.81
C GLY A 103 -12.00 -4.04 19.04
N GLY A 104 -12.06 -2.71 18.93
CA GLY A 104 -10.97 -1.92 18.33
C GLY A 104 -9.69 -2.01 19.16
N ILE A 105 -9.80 -1.80 20.46
CA ILE A 105 -8.67 -1.89 21.39
C ILE A 105 -8.10 -3.31 21.41
N GLU A 106 -8.96 -4.32 21.53
CA GLU A 106 -8.55 -5.73 21.54
C GLU A 106 -7.79 -6.10 20.25
N THR A 107 -8.35 -5.78 19.09
CA THR A 107 -7.73 -6.05 17.79
C THR A 107 -6.39 -5.34 17.65
N TRP A 108 -6.29 -4.09 18.10
CA TRP A 108 -5.04 -3.34 18.07
C TRP A 108 -3.93 -4.05 18.85
N TYR A 109 -4.17 -4.32 20.13
CA TYR A 109 -3.14 -4.92 20.99
C TYR A 109 -2.86 -6.38 20.64
N TYR A 110 -3.87 -7.13 20.16
CA TYR A 110 -3.68 -8.47 19.62
C TYR A 110 -2.69 -8.46 18.45
N MET A 111 -2.88 -7.55 17.50
CA MET A 111 -1.99 -7.42 16.36
C MET A 111 -0.59 -6.93 16.74
N GLU A 112 -0.47 -6.05 17.73
CA GLU A 112 0.84 -5.61 18.25
C GLU A 112 1.61 -6.79 18.87
N VAL A 113 0.96 -7.60 19.68
CA VAL A 113 1.57 -8.80 20.29
C VAL A 113 1.99 -9.81 19.20
N LEU A 114 1.13 -10.06 18.22
CA LEU A 114 1.45 -11.00 17.13
C LEU A 114 2.65 -10.57 16.27
N ARG A 115 2.87 -9.29 16.09
CA ARG A 115 4.03 -8.79 15.33
C ARG A 115 5.35 -9.04 16.04
N GLY A 116 5.32 -9.24 17.35
CA GLY A 116 6.52 -9.41 18.17
C GLY A 116 7.37 -8.12 18.20
N GLY A 117 7.69 -7.62 19.35
CA GLY A 117 8.42 -6.39 19.54
C GLY A 117 7.78 -5.52 20.61
N PRO A 118 8.21 -4.25 20.77
CA PRO A 118 7.58 -3.33 21.70
C PRO A 118 6.13 -3.07 21.31
N VAL A 119 5.20 -3.29 22.24
CA VAL A 119 3.79 -2.99 22.03
C VAL A 119 3.58 -1.48 21.99
N GLN A 120 2.99 -0.98 20.91
CA GLN A 120 2.68 0.43 20.74
C GLN A 120 1.24 0.72 21.13
N THR A 121 1.02 1.85 21.80
CA THR A 121 -0.32 2.40 21.91
C THR A 121 -0.75 3.03 20.57
N PRO A 122 -2.06 3.21 20.34
CA PRO A 122 -2.53 3.98 19.15
C PRO A 122 -1.89 5.37 19.06
N ASP A 123 -1.68 6.06 20.18
CA ASP A 123 -1.01 7.36 20.20
C ASP A 123 0.47 7.31 19.84
N ASP A 124 1.18 6.25 20.24
CA ASP A 124 2.56 6.03 19.79
C ASP A 124 2.63 5.85 18.28
N ALA A 125 1.70 5.09 17.72
CA ALA A 125 1.61 4.86 16.29
C ALA A 125 1.22 6.14 15.52
N ARG A 126 0.32 6.97 16.06
CA ARG A 126 0.00 8.30 15.49
C ARG A 126 1.24 9.21 15.48
N ARG A 127 1.98 9.27 16.60
CA ARG A 127 3.22 10.05 16.67
C ARG A 127 4.28 9.55 15.71
N ALA A 128 4.46 8.24 15.60
CA ALA A 128 5.38 7.65 14.66
C ALA A 128 5.00 8.01 13.21
N LEU A 129 3.71 7.95 12.86
CA LEU A 129 3.23 8.29 11.53
C LEU A 129 3.43 9.77 11.18
N LEU A 130 3.26 10.67 12.15
CA LEU A 130 3.50 12.11 11.99
C LEU A 130 4.98 12.44 11.76
N ALA A 131 5.89 11.63 12.28
CA ALA A 131 7.34 11.84 12.18
C ALA A 131 7.96 11.29 10.88
N VAL A 132 7.23 10.45 10.11
CA VAL A 132 7.76 9.82 8.89
C VAL A 132 8.12 10.87 7.84
N THR A 133 9.32 10.74 7.30
CA THR A 133 9.86 11.59 6.23
C THR A 133 9.69 10.95 4.85
N LYS A 134 9.85 11.75 3.78
CA LYS A 134 9.83 11.26 2.39
C LYS A 134 10.97 10.28 2.12
N GLU A 135 12.12 10.53 2.73
CA GLU A 135 13.30 9.68 2.61
C GLU A 135 13.04 8.29 3.19
N GLU A 136 12.44 8.21 4.38
CA GLU A 136 12.07 6.93 5.00
C GLU A 136 11.05 6.18 4.15
N VAL A 137 10.09 6.87 3.53
CA VAL A 137 9.14 6.26 2.58
C VAL A 137 9.87 5.67 1.38
N ARG A 138 10.81 6.43 0.76
CA ARG A 138 11.61 5.94 -0.37
C ARG A 138 12.48 4.74 0.01
N ASP A 139 13.11 4.78 1.18
CA ASP A 139 13.98 3.71 1.66
C ASP A 139 13.19 2.42 1.90
N ILE A 140 11.94 2.52 2.32
CA ILE A 140 11.02 1.38 2.39
C ILE A 140 10.68 0.86 0.99
N LEU A 141 10.28 1.74 0.07
CA LEU A 141 9.88 1.33 -1.28
C LEU A 141 11.02 0.68 -2.06
N ARG A 142 12.25 1.16 -1.90
CA ARG A 142 13.45 0.59 -2.53
C ARG A 142 13.79 -0.84 -2.08
N GLN A 143 13.25 -1.29 -0.96
CA GLN A 143 13.45 -2.66 -0.48
C GLN A 143 12.58 -3.68 -1.23
N PHE A 144 11.55 -3.22 -1.94
CA PHE A 144 10.68 -4.11 -2.68
C PHE A 144 11.20 -4.37 -4.09
N THR A 145 11.27 -5.64 -4.44
CA THR A 145 11.59 -6.10 -5.79
C THR A 145 10.51 -7.07 -6.25
N LEU A 146 10.17 -7.03 -7.53
CA LEU A 146 9.20 -7.98 -8.10
C LEU A 146 9.75 -9.40 -7.98
N SER A 147 9.04 -10.25 -7.26
CA SER A 147 9.37 -11.67 -7.10
C SER A 147 8.55 -12.56 -8.01
N VAL A 148 7.27 -12.24 -8.19
CA VAL A 148 6.34 -13.01 -9.01
C VAL A 148 5.24 -12.10 -9.52
N SER A 149 4.85 -12.31 -10.77
CA SER A 149 3.63 -11.77 -11.37
C SER A 149 2.75 -12.95 -11.79
N CYS A 150 1.45 -12.85 -11.54
CA CYS A 150 0.49 -13.89 -11.87
C CYS A 150 -0.72 -13.25 -12.55
N LEU A 151 -1.03 -13.72 -13.75
CA LEU A 151 -2.23 -13.33 -14.48
C LEU A 151 -3.23 -14.49 -14.42
N LEU A 152 -4.38 -14.23 -13.78
CA LEU A 152 -5.52 -15.14 -13.84
C LEU A 152 -6.40 -14.71 -15.02
N THR A 153 -6.55 -15.58 -16.00
CA THR A 153 -7.37 -15.34 -17.18
C THR A 153 -8.35 -16.50 -17.38
N ARG A 154 -9.42 -16.25 -18.11
CA ARG A 154 -10.35 -17.29 -18.55
C ARG A 154 -9.63 -18.16 -19.60
N GLU A 155 -9.76 -19.48 -19.50
CA GLU A 155 -9.40 -20.37 -20.60
C GLU A 155 -10.25 -19.96 -21.83
N GLU A 156 -9.61 -19.77 -22.98
CA GLU A 156 -10.31 -19.71 -24.25
C GLU A 156 -10.89 -21.11 -24.48
N GLY A 157 -12.14 -21.29 -24.08
CA GLY A 157 -12.87 -22.51 -24.41
C GLY A 157 -12.99 -22.60 -25.93
N ASP A 158 -12.68 -23.75 -26.51
CA ASP A 158 -12.96 -24.08 -27.88
C ASP A 158 -14.40 -23.67 -28.23
N GLU A 159 -14.56 -22.57 -28.97
CA GLU A 159 -15.80 -22.28 -29.65
C GLU A 159 -15.95 -23.22 -30.85
N ASN A 160 -16.05 -24.53 -30.60
CA ASN A 160 -16.46 -25.53 -31.56
C ASN A 160 -17.32 -26.57 -30.84
N GLY A 161 -18.62 -26.30 -30.80
CA GLY A 161 -19.68 -27.18 -30.35
C GLY A 161 -20.99 -26.74 -30.95
#